data_d79b8c3fe34f4dbc17b6ed666837a05d
#
_entry.id   d79b8c3fe34f4dbc17b6ed666837a05d
#
_cell.length_a   1.000
_cell.length_b   1.000
_cell.length_c   1.000
_cell.angle_alpha   90.00
_cell.angle_beta   90.00
_cell.angle_gamma   90.00
#
_symmetry.space_group_name_H-M   'P 1'
#
loop_
_entity.id
_entity.type
_entity.pdbx_description
1 polymer ?
#
loop_
_entity_poly.entity_id
_entity_poly.type
_entity_poly.pdbx_seq_one_letter_code
_entity_poly.pdbx_strand_id
1 'polypeptide(L)'
;VWQTLRNLLLRSTQAPFKFIAGLVSGDDQDLSQVSFAPGQKELDGSAQSALDTLASALQERPALTLEIEGLSTLNEDGPPLAAARLEEEYQQLLFQSLQRSGAKVPTSPNELTVEEDDKPALLEGIYRSRLKRQPPPEWAELEPEERASQLEQAVLSYWSSNELVLRRLAQARAAEIKAYLVERG
;
A
#
# COMPACT_ATOMS: atom_id res chain seq x y z
N VAL A 1 -1.69 -12.94 10.68
CA VAL A 1 -1.22 -12.21 11.86
C VAL A 1 -1.21 -10.73 11.48
N TRP A 2 -2.16 -10.00 11.99
CA TRP A 2 -2.36 -8.59 11.74
C TRP A 2 -1.33 -7.78 12.53
N GLN A 3 -0.46 -7.04 11.87
CA GLN A 3 0.33 -6.03 12.57
C GLN A 3 -0.39 -4.68 12.46
N THR A 4 -0.63 -4.16 13.60
CA THR A 4 -1.35 -2.95 13.88
C THR A 4 -0.45 -1.74 13.68
N LEU A 5 -0.96 -0.69 13.07
CA LEU A 5 -0.32 0.63 13.09
C LEU A 5 -0.09 1.05 14.55
N ARG A 6 1.15 1.13 14.95
CA ARG A 6 1.49 1.70 16.25
C ARG A 6 1.60 3.21 16.10
N ASN A 7 0.90 3.88 16.99
CA ASN A 7 1.03 5.29 17.39
C ASN A 7 0.19 6.29 16.60
N LEU A 8 -1.06 6.38 17.00
CA LEU A 8 -1.78 7.64 17.07
C LEU A 8 -1.32 8.32 18.38
N LEU A 9 -0.40 9.26 18.33
CA LEU A 9 0.06 9.97 19.51
C LEU A 9 -0.83 11.19 19.76
N LEU A 10 -1.66 11.12 20.78
CA LEU A 10 -2.27 12.31 21.36
C LEU A 10 -1.24 13.02 22.25
N ARG A 11 -0.75 14.15 21.79
CA ARG A 11 -0.11 15.12 22.68
C ARG A 11 -1.19 16.01 23.27
N SER A 12 -1.74 15.59 24.38
CA SER A 12 -2.46 16.49 25.26
C SER A 12 -1.56 16.89 26.42
N THR A 13 -1.52 18.16 26.72
CA THR A 13 -0.77 18.66 27.87
C THR A 13 -1.37 18.23 29.22
N GLN A 14 -2.52 17.53 29.25
CA GLN A 14 -3.18 17.19 30.50
C GLN A 14 -4.05 15.92 30.59
N ALA A 15 -4.17 15.04 29.59
CA ALA A 15 -4.91 13.78 29.78
C ALA A 15 -4.44 12.60 28.92
N PRO A 16 -4.20 11.40 29.50
CA PRO A 16 -3.85 10.21 28.76
C PRO A 16 -5.05 9.61 27.99
N PHE A 17 -4.79 8.99 26.85
CA PHE A 17 -5.76 8.33 25.96
C PHE A 17 -6.75 7.39 26.63
N LYS A 18 -6.34 6.72 27.69
CA LYS A 18 -7.22 5.86 28.51
C LYS A 18 -8.47 6.56 29.03
N PHE A 19 -8.44 7.89 29.08
CA PHE A 19 -9.58 8.69 29.55
C PHE A 19 -10.63 8.89 28.43
N ILE A 20 -10.23 8.87 27.17
CA ILE A 20 -11.15 8.98 26.02
C ILE A 20 -11.84 7.64 25.78
N ALA A 21 -11.10 6.54 25.83
CA ALA A 21 -11.64 5.18 25.68
C ALA A 21 -12.64 4.83 26.83
N GLY A 22 -12.42 5.32 28.04
CA GLY A 22 -13.31 5.10 29.18
C GLY A 22 -14.59 5.92 29.19
N LEU A 23 -14.76 6.90 28.29
CA LEU A 23 -15.95 7.75 28.19
C LEU A 23 -16.89 7.34 27.06
N VAL A 24 -16.42 6.57 26.10
CA VAL A 24 -17.21 5.96 25.04
C VAL A 24 -17.59 4.57 25.53
N SER A 25 -18.71 4.51 26.20
CA SER A 25 -19.47 3.32 26.65
C SER A 25 -18.88 1.95 26.32
N GLY A 26 -18.17 1.31 27.24
CA GLY A 26 -18.23 -0.13 27.49
C GLY A 26 -17.63 -1.09 26.46
N ASP A 27 -17.04 -0.64 25.38
CA ASP A 27 -16.33 -1.48 24.43
C ASP A 27 -14.83 -1.17 24.50
N ASP A 28 -14.00 -2.20 24.69
CA ASP A 28 -12.53 -2.12 24.77
C ASP A 28 -11.88 -1.74 23.43
N GLN A 29 -12.47 -0.84 22.65
CA GLN A 29 -11.93 -0.42 21.37
C GLN A 29 -10.74 0.51 21.59
N ASP A 30 -9.55 0.05 21.24
CA ASP A 30 -8.34 0.87 21.29
C ASP A 30 -8.34 1.90 20.15
N LEU A 31 -8.81 3.11 20.45
CA LEU A 31 -8.84 4.24 19.50
C LEU A 31 -7.45 4.83 19.21
N SER A 32 -6.39 4.30 19.82
CA SER A 32 -5.02 4.74 19.55
C SER A 32 -4.43 4.14 18.29
N GLN A 33 -5.10 3.19 17.66
CA GLN A 33 -4.58 2.45 16.52
C GLN A 33 -5.66 2.24 15.46
N VAL A 34 -5.27 2.47 14.19
CA VAL A 34 -6.08 2.15 13.01
C VAL A 34 -5.33 1.16 12.15
N SER A 35 -5.97 0.03 11.83
CA SER A 35 -5.39 -1.02 10.99
C SER A 35 -5.71 -0.79 9.52
N PHE A 36 -4.76 -1.14 8.66
CA PHE A 36 -4.94 -1.15 7.21
C PHE A 36 -4.63 -2.54 6.66
N ALA A 37 -5.25 -2.89 5.56
CA ALA A 37 -4.86 -4.08 4.83
C ALA A 37 -3.41 -3.91 4.28
N PRO A 38 -2.64 -5.00 4.15
CA PRO A 38 -1.27 -4.94 3.63
C PRO A 38 -1.19 -4.25 2.27
N GLY A 39 -0.30 -3.27 2.14
CA GLY A 39 -0.11 -2.47 0.94
C GLY A 39 -1.21 -1.46 0.64
N GLN A 40 -2.28 -1.38 1.43
CA GLN A 40 -3.43 -0.51 1.22
C GLN A 40 -3.39 0.72 2.14
N LYS A 41 -4.06 1.78 1.71
CA LYS A 41 -4.28 3.02 2.47
C LYS A 41 -5.76 3.29 2.77
N GLU A 42 -6.64 2.54 2.14
CA GLU A 42 -8.08 2.66 2.25
C GLU A 42 -8.56 2.21 3.64
N LEU A 43 -9.45 2.99 4.24
CA LEU A 43 -10.06 2.68 5.53
C LEU A 43 -11.19 1.66 5.34
N ASP A 44 -11.10 0.54 6.03
CA ASP A 44 -12.20 -0.42 6.10
C ASP A 44 -13.33 0.07 7.03
N GLY A 45 -14.46 -0.66 7.06
CA GLY A 45 -15.61 -0.28 7.87
C GLY A 45 -15.32 -0.24 9.38
N SER A 46 -14.39 -1.07 9.87
CA SER A 46 -14.01 -1.09 11.28
C SER A 46 -13.15 0.13 11.63
N ALA A 47 -12.21 0.48 10.75
CA ALA A 47 -11.39 1.68 10.86
C ALA A 47 -12.26 2.96 10.83
N GLN A 48 -13.23 3.02 9.92
CA GLN A 48 -14.17 4.14 9.84
C GLN A 48 -14.99 4.29 11.11
N SER A 49 -15.52 3.20 11.66
CA SER A 49 -16.30 3.23 12.91
C SER A 49 -15.45 3.73 14.10
N ALA A 50 -14.20 3.29 14.19
CA ALA A 50 -13.28 3.75 15.22
C ALA A 50 -12.98 5.26 15.09
N LEU A 51 -12.79 5.72 13.86
CA LEU A 51 -12.55 7.14 13.57
C LEU A 51 -13.79 8.01 13.79
N ASP A 52 -15.01 7.52 13.53
CA ASP A 52 -16.26 8.23 13.84
C ASP A 52 -16.39 8.45 15.37
N THR A 53 -16.08 7.42 16.14
CA THR A 53 -16.03 7.52 17.61
C THR A 53 -14.98 8.54 18.07
N LEU A 54 -13.80 8.51 17.48
CA LEU A 54 -12.73 9.47 17.79
C LEU A 54 -13.12 10.90 17.40
N ALA A 55 -13.71 11.10 16.22
CA ALA A 55 -14.18 12.41 15.77
C ALA A 55 -15.19 13.01 16.76
N SER A 56 -16.18 12.23 17.19
CA SER A 56 -17.15 12.66 18.19
C SER A 56 -16.49 13.07 19.51
N ALA A 57 -15.51 12.29 19.98
CA ALA A 57 -14.79 12.59 21.20
C ALA A 57 -13.92 13.86 21.09
N LEU A 58 -13.38 14.15 19.91
CA LEU A 58 -12.60 15.37 19.64
C LEU A 58 -13.49 16.62 19.58
N GLN A 59 -14.70 16.52 18.97
CA GLN A 59 -15.68 17.61 18.92
C GLN A 59 -16.09 18.05 20.34
N GLU A 60 -16.26 17.10 21.26
CA GLU A 60 -16.58 17.40 22.66
C GLU A 60 -15.42 18.11 23.40
N ARG A 61 -14.21 18.06 22.85
CA ARG A 61 -12.98 18.53 23.50
C ARG A 61 -12.08 19.30 22.54
N PRO A 62 -12.47 20.51 22.14
CA PRO A 62 -11.75 21.29 21.12
C PRO A 62 -10.33 21.75 21.55
N ALA A 63 -9.98 21.58 22.83
CA ALA A 63 -8.63 21.86 23.31
C ALA A 63 -7.62 20.71 23.04
N LEU A 64 -8.08 19.55 22.55
CA LEU A 64 -7.21 18.44 22.21
C LEU A 64 -6.58 18.63 20.84
N THR A 65 -5.31 18.27 20.73
CA THR A 65 -4.59 18.20 19.46
C THR A 65 -4.24 16.75 19.18
N LEU A 66 -4.56 16.28 17.98
CA LEU A 66 -4.27 14.94 17.50
C LEU A 66 -3.03 14.95 16.61
N GLU A 67 -2.03 14.14 16.94
CA GLU A 67 -0.91 13.84 16.05
C GLU A 67 -1.10 12.46 15.45
N ILE A 68 -1.05 12.38 14.11
CA ILE A 68 -1.29 11.14 13.35
C ILE A 68 0.02 10.68 12.74
N GLU A 69 0.48 9.50 13.12
CA GLU A 69 1.64 8.85 12.53
C GLU A 69 1.21 7.65 11.69
N GLY A 70 1.57 7.65 10.41
CA GLY A 70 1.36 6.50 9.54
C GLY A 70 2.57 5.57 9.59
N LEU A 71 2.31 4.26 9.59
CA LEU A 71 3.33 3.23 9.58
C LEU A 71 3.16 2.29 8.39
N SER A 72 4.26 1.76 7.92
CA SER A 72 4.31 0.65 6.97
C SER A 72 5.47 -0.28 7.33
N THR A 73 5.34 -1.56 6.99
CA THR A 73 6.35 -2.56 7.29
C THR A 73 6.83 -3.25 6.02
N LEU A 74 8.12 -3.58 6.00
CA LEU A 74 8.73 -4.25 4.87
C LEU A 74 8.08 -5.62 4.60
N ASN A 75 7.82 -6.37 5.66
CA ASN A 75 7.37 -7.76 5.54
C ASN A 75 5.90 -7.89 5.11
N GLU A 76 5.06 -6.95 5.50
CA GLU A 76 3.62 -7.01 5.22
C GLU A 76 3.23 -6.16 4.02
N ASP A 77 3.78 -4.94 3.93
CA ASP A 77 3.41 -3.99 2.88
C ASP A 77 4.29 -4.13 1.63
N GLY A 78 5.54 -4.56 1.78
CA GLY A 78 6.48 -4.68 0.66
C GLY A 78 6.00 -5.60 -0.45
N PRO A 79 5.63 -6.85 -0.18
CA PRO A 79 5.18 -7.78 -1.21
C PRO A 79 3.96 -7.31 -2.01
N PRO A 80 2.84 -6.89 -1.40
CA PRO A 80 1.68 -6.42 -2.17
C PRO A 80 1.97 -5.13 -2.96
N LEU A 81 2.80 -4.23 -2.45
CA LEU A 81 3.23 -3.03 -3.19
C LEU A 81 4.09 -3.40 -4.41
N ALA A 82 4.98 -4.38 -4.27
CA ALA A 82 5.79 -4.87 -5.37
C ALA A 82 4.93 -5.56 -6.44
N ALA A 83 3.96 -6.37 -6.03
CA ALA A 83 3.03 -7.04 -6.94
C ALA A 83 2.16 -6.04 -7.71
N ALA A 84 1.57 -5.06 -7.04
CA ALA A 84 0.79 -4.00 -7.67
C ALA A 84 1.64 -3.23 -8.70
N ARG A 85 2.87 -2.90 -8.36
CA ARG A 85 3.80 -2.25 -9.28
C ARG A 85 4.14 -3.10 -10.49
N LEU A 86 4.31 -4.41 -10.31
CA LEU A 86 4.59 -5.31 -11.43
C LEU A 86 3.42 -5.33 -12.41
N GLU A 87 2.19 -5.37 -11.91
CA GLU A 87 0.99 -5.31 -12.75
C GLU A 87 0.90 -3.99 -13.52
N GLU A 88 1.18 -2.85 -12.87
CA GLU A 88 1.26 -1.55 -13.55
C GLU A 88 2.32 -1.53 -14.67
N GLU A 89 3.48 -2.16 -14.46
CA GLU A 89 4.53 -2.25 -15.48
C GLU A 89 4.12 -3.13 -16.67
N TYR A 90 3.42 -4.22 -16.42
CA TYR A 90 2.85 -5.05 -17.49
C TYR A 90 1.86 -4.25 -18.34
N GLN A 91 0.91 -3.59 -17.70
CA GLN A 91 -0.09 -2.74 -18.36
C GLN A 91 0.57 -1.62 -19.19
N GLN A 92 1.58 -0.97 -18.62
CA GLN A 92 2.34 0.09 -19.29
C GLN A 92 3.07 -0.43 -20.53
N LEU A 93 3.73 -1.58 -20.45
CA LEU A 93 4.44 -2.17 -21.59
C LEU A 93 3.48 -2.64 -22.69
N LEU A 94 2.37 -3.27 -22.32
CA LEU A 94 1.33 -3.67 -23.27
C LEU A 94 0.75 -2.45 -23.96
N PHE A 95 0.42 -1.39 -23.22
CA PHE A 95 -0.09 -0.13 -23.75
C PHE A 95 0.87 0.47 -24.78
N GLN A 96 2.16 0.56 -24.45
CA GLN A 96 3.19 1.06 -25.37
C GLN A 96 3.34 0.18 -26.62
N SER A 97 3.24 -1.14 -26.48
CA SER A 97 3.29 -2.09 -27.60
C SER A 97 2.12 -1.88 -28.55
N LEU A 98 0.91 -1.77 -28.02
CA LEU A 98 -0.31 -1.53 -28.79
C LEU A 98 -0.26 -0.17 -29.51
N GLN A 99 0.22 0.88 -28.84
CA GLN A 99 0.42 2.19 -29.48
C GLN A 99 1.39 2.12 -30.68
N ARG A 100 2.52 1.41 -30.54
CA ARG A 100 3.51 1.26 -31.61
C ARG A 100 2.98 0.47 -32.81
N SER A 101 2.09 -0.50 -32.55
CA SER A 101 1.45 -1.28 -33.62
C SER A 101 0.31 -0.55 -34.33
N GLY A 102 -0.06 0.66 -33.83
CA GLY A 102 -1.21 1.41 -34.34
C GLY A 102 -2.57 0.82 -33.94
N ALA A 103 -2.60 -0.07 -32.96
CA ALA A 103 -3.84 -0.62 -32.42
C ALA A 103 -4.62 0.44 -31.63
N LYS A 104 -5.93 0.25 -31.54
CA LYS A 104 -6.77 1.09 -30.67
C LYS A 104 -6.43 0.79 -29.22
N VAL A 105 -6.03 1.81 -28.49
CA VAL A 105 -5.70 1.72 -27.04
C VAL A 105 -6.76 2.45 -26.22
N PRO A 106 -6.98 2.05 -24.96
CA PRO A 106 -7.81 2.79 -24.02
C PRO A 106 -7.17 4.14 -23.64
N THR A 107 -7.87 4.92 -22.83
CA THR A 107 -7.37 6.23 -22.39
C THR A 107 -6.17 6.11 -21.43
N SER A 108 -6.16 5.04 -20.62
CA SER A 108 -5.11 4.79 -19.61
C SER A 108 -4.60 3.35 -19.68
N PRO A 109 -3.30 3.11 -19.41
CA PRO A 109 -2.76 1.75 -19.29
C PRO A 109 -3.51 0.89 -18.28
N ASN A 110 -3.99 1.47 -17.19
CA ASN A 110 -4.68 0.75 -16.11
C ASN A 110 -6.03 0.14 -16.52
N GLU A 111 -6.54 0.51 -17.70
CA GLU A 111 -7.76 -0.09 -18.26
C GLU A 111 -7.47 -1.39 -19.04
N LEU A 112 -6.17 -1.72 -19.22
CA LEU A 112 -5.75 -2.94 -19.90
C LEU A 112 -5.66 -4.10 -18.91
N THR A 113 -6.14 -5.25 -19.34
CA THR A 113 -5.84 -6.53 -18.70
C THR A 113 -4.73 -7.21 -19.48
N VAL A 114 -3.69 -7.66 -18.79
CA VAL A 114 -2.60 -8.43 -19.42
C VAL A 114 -2.86 -9.89 -19.18
N GLU A 115 -2.96 -10.65 -20.27
CA GLU A 115 -3.18 -12.10 -20.19
C GLU A 115 -1.96 -12.80 -19.59
N GLU A 116 -2.18 -13.86 -18.84
CA GLU A 116 -1.10 -14.59 -18.16
C GLU A 116 -0.03 -15.11 -19.14
N ASP A 117 -0.45 -15.52 -20.32
CA ASP A 117 0.44 -16.03 -21.38
C ASP A 117 1.37 -14.94 -21.96
N ASP A 118 0.99 -13.67 -21.84
CA ASP A 118 1.80 -12.53 -22.33
C ASP A 118 2.82 -12.04 -21.29
N LYS A 119 2.59 -12.30 -20.01
CA LYS A 119 3.44 -11.82 -18.91
C LYS A 119 4.91 -12.26 -19.00
N PRO A 120 5.24 -13.53 -19.31
CA PRO A 120 6.64 -13.98 -19.40
C PRO A 120 7.49 -13.19 -20.41
N ALA A 121 6.90 -12.83 -21.56
CA ALA A 121 7.59 -12.06 -22.59
C ALA A 121 7.90 -10.61 -22.14
N LEU A 122 7.00 -10.02 -21.37
CA LEU A 122 7.17 -8.67 -20.83
C LEU A 122 8.14 -8.63 -19.65
N LEU A 123 8.17 -9.69 -18.85
CA LEU A 123 8.90 -9.78 -17.59
C LEU A 123 10.42 -9.66 -17.74
N GLU A 124 10.99 -10.25 -18.77
CA GLU A 124 12.43 -10.13 -19.03
C GLU A 124 12.81 -8.68 -19.37
N GLY A 125 11.96 -7.98 -20.11
CA GLY A 125 12.11 -6.56 -20.39
C GLY A 125 12.06 -5.71 -19.12
N ILE A 126 11.13 -6.01 -18.21
CA ILE A 126 11.00 -5.36 -16.91
C ILE A 126 12.27 -5.62 -16.08
N TYR A 127 12.70 -6.88 -15.96
CA TYR A 127 13.90 -7.25 -15.23
C TYR A 127 15.12 -6.42 -15.69
N ARG A 128 15.41 -6.42 -17.00
CA ARG A 128 16.56 -5.71 -17.58
C ARG A 128 16.46 -4.19 -17.39
N SER A 129 15.28 -3.63 -17.61
CA SER A 129 15.08 -2.17 -17.56
C SER A 129 15.08 -1.62 -16.13
N ARG A 130 14.53 -2.36 -15.17
CA ARG A 130 14.33 -1.91 -13.79
C ARG A 130 15.49 -2.28 -12.87
N LEU A 131 16.03 -3.50 -12.99
CA LEU A 131 17.19 -3.93 -12.19
C LEU A 131 18.52 -3.48 -12.80
N LYS A 132 18.54 -2.97 -14.06
CA LYS A 132 19.75 -2.51 -14.76
C LYS A 132 20.83 -3.59 -14.89
N ARG A 133 20.42 -4.84 -15.00
CA ARG A 133 21.30 -6.00 -15.15
C ARG A 133 20.70 -7.05 -16.09
N GLN A 134 21.55 -7.95 -16.58
CA GLN A 134 21.10 -9.12 -17.35
C GLN A 134 20.68 -10.22 -16.40
N PRO A 135 19.69 -11.06 -16.77
CA PRO A 135 19.43 -12.30 -16.06
C PRO A 135 20.70 -13.17 -16.00
N PRO A 136 20.89 -13.94 -14.91
CA PRO A 136 21.99 -14.90 -14.82
C PRO A 136 22.00 -15.85 -16.02
N PRO A 137 23.17 -16.18 -16.60
CA PRO A 137 23.26 -17.05 -17.79
C PRO A 137 22.61 -18.42 -17.60
N GLU A 138 22.69 -18.99 -16.40
CA GLU A 138 22.10 -20.26 -16.03
C GLU A 138 20.57 -20.29 -16.15
N TRP A 139 19.91 -19.15 -16.08
CA TRP A 139 18.45 -19.07 -16.26
C TRP A 139 18.03 -19.26 -17.73
N ALA A 140 18.96 -19.18 -18.67
CA ALA A 140 18.68 -19.46 -20.05
C ALA A 140 18.44 -20.96 -20.34
N GLU A 141 18.93 -21.82 -19.44
CA GLU A 141 18.81 -23.28 -19.53
C GLU A 141 17.55 -23.82 -18.83
N LEU A 142 16.84 -22.95 -18.07
CA LEU A 142 15.61 -23.32 -17.36
C LEU A 142 14.43 -23.45 -18.36
N GLU A 143 13.46 -24.26 -17.97
CA GLU A 143 12.18 -24.29 -18.66
C GLU A 143 11.51 -22.91 -18.63
N PRO A 144 10.72 -22.53 -19.65
CA PRO A 144 10.15 -21.18 -19.76
C PRO A 144 9.39 -20.70 -18.52
N GLU A 145 8.60 -21.57 -17.91
CA GLU A 145 7.81 -21.27 -16.70
C GLU A 145 8.73 -21.05 -15.48
N GLU A 146 9.74 -21.88 -15.31
CA GLU A 146 10.70 -21.76 -14.22
C GLU A 146 11.54 -20.49 -14.36
N ARG A 147 11.96 -20.16 -15.58
CA ARG A 147 12.68 -18.92 -15.88
C ARG A 147 11.79 -17.69 -15.58
N ALA A 148 10.54 -17.72 -15.97
CA ALA A 148 9.61 -16.64 -15.67
C ALA A 148 9.44 -16.43 -14.16
N SER A 149 9.29 -17.51 -13.41
CA SER A 149 9.21 -17.49 -11.94
C SER A 149 10.46 -16.87 -11.29
N GLN A 150 11.66 -17.23 -11.75
CA GLN A 150 12.92 -16.65 -11.26
C GLN A 150 13.03 -15.14 -11.55
N LEU A 151 12.65 -14.72 -12.73
CA LEU A 151 12.62 -13.31 -13.12
C LEU A 151 11.64 -12.51 -12.26
N GLU A 152 10.42 -13.03 -12.08
CA GLU A 152 9.38 -12.42 -11.27
C GLU A 152 9.81 -12.27 -9.82
N GLN A 153 10.27 -13.36 -9.21
CA GLN A 153 10.76 -13.34 -7.83
C GLN A 153 11.88 -12.33 -7.61
N ALA A 154 12.81 -12.21 -8.55
CA ALA A 154 13.89 -11.23 -8.47
C ALA A 154 13.39 -9.79 -8.57
N VAL A 155 12.41 -9.52 -9.45
CA VAL A 155 11.79 -8.19 -9.59
C VAL A 155 10.99 -7.83 -8.34
N LEU A 156 10.16 -8.73 -7.85
CA LEU A 156 9.35 -8.53 -6.65
C LEU A 156 10.23 -8.32 -5.41
N SER A 157 11.28 -9.11 -5.23
CA SER A 157 12.23 -8.93 -4.12
C SER A 157 12.94 -7.57 -4.16
N TYR A 158 13.32 -7.12 -5.35
CA TYR A 158 13.95 -5.81 -5.52
C TYR A 158 13.02 -4.66 -5.16
N TRP A 159 11.74 -4.75 -5.52
CA TRP A 159 10.78 -3.68 -5.24
C TRP A 159 10.19 -3.73 -3.84
N SER A 160 9.98 -4.92 -3.28
CA SER A 160 9.45 -5.06 -1.91
C SER A 160 10.34 -4.41 -0.86
N SER A 161 11.65 -4.31 -1.11
CA SER A 161 12.62 -3.67 -0.23
C SER A 161 12.74 -2.14 -0.40
N ASN A 162 11.88 -1.51 -1.18
CA ASN A 162 11.98 -0.09 -1.48
C ASN A 162 11.42 0.79 -0.35
N GLU A 163 12.30 1.31 0.49
CA GLU A 163 11.95 2.16 1.63
C GLU A 163 11.16 3.44 1.26
N LEU A 164 11.41 4.00 0.08
CA LEU A 164 10.69 5.22 -0.36
C LEU A 164 9.22 4.93 -0.62
N VAL A 165 8.91 3.75 -1.18
CA VAL A 165 7.53 3.33 -1.44
C VAL A 165 6.81 3.07 -0.12
N LEU A 166 7.46 2.37 0.80
CA LEU A 166 6.94 2.13 2.16
C LEU A 166 6.67 3.45 2.89
N ARG A 167 7.61 4.39 2.86
CA ARG A 167 7.42 5.71 3.47
C ARG A 167 6.25 6.48 2.86
N ARG A 168 6.06 6.40 1.55
CA ARG A 168 4.91 7.02 0.87
C ARG A 168 3.59 6.39 1.30
N LEU A 169 3.54 5.07 1.45
CA LEU A 169 2.36 4.38 1.98
C LEU A 169 2.04 4.85 3.40
N ALA A 170 3.04 4.91 4.27
CA ALA A 170 2.87 5.40 5.63
C ALA A 170 2.29 6.83 5.67
N GLN A 171 2.83 7.73 4.85
CA GLN A 171 2.32 9.10 4.71
C GLN A 171 0.89 9.13 4.16
N ALA A 172 0.58 8.29 3.17
CA ALA A 172 -0.76 8.20 2.60
C ALA A 172 -1.80 7.72 3.62
N ARG A 173 -1.46 6.72 4.45
CA ARG A 173 -2.31 6.25 5.56
C ARG A 173 -2.61 7.36 6.58
N ALA A 174 -1.58 8.11 6.99
CA ALA A 174 -1.77 9.24 7.89
C ALA A 174 -2.65 10.34 7.26
N ALA A 175 -2.46 10.62 5.97
CA ALA A 175 -3.26 11.60 5.23
C ALA A 175 -4.72 11.16 5.10
N GLU A 176 -4.98 9.87 4.88
CA GLU A 176 -6.33 9.31 4.77
C GLU A 176 -7.09 9.44 6.09
N ILE A 177 -6.48 9.07 7.22
CA ILE A 177 -7.06 9.26 8.55
C ILE A 177 -7.36 10.74 8.80
N LYS A 178 -6.41 11.62 8.48
CA LYS A 178 -6.59 13.06 8.65
C LYS A 178 -7.75 13.60 7.82
N ALA A 179 -7.82 13.22 6.54
CA ALA A 179 -8.90 13.65 5.64
C ALA A 179 -10.25 13.19 6.18
N TYR A 180 -10.35 11.93 6.60
CA TYR A 180 -11.56 11.35 7.17
C TYR A 180 -12.05 12.10 8.42
N LEU A 181 -11.14 12.41 9.34
CA LEU A 181 -11.49 13.15 10.56
C LEU A 181 -11.88 14.60 10.28
N VAL A 182 -11.22 15.28 9.33
CA VAL A 182 -11.56 16.68 8.95
C VAL A 182 -12.93 16.79 8.29
N GLU A 183 -13.37 15.79 7.54
CA GLU A 183 -14.71 15.76 6.95
C GLU A 183 -15.83 15.66 8.00
N ARG A 184 -15.52 15.17 9.20
CA ARG A 184 -16.49 14.93 10.29
C ARG A 184 -16.44 15.96 11.42
N GLY A 185 -15.48 16.82 11.43
CA GLY A 185 -15.29 17.83 12.50
C GLY A 185 -15.14 19.19 12.06
#